data_43727050cca317a4846eb0564ed31462
#
_entry.id   43727050cca317a4846eb0564ed31462
#
_cell.length_a   1.000
_cell.length_b   1.000
_cell.length_c   1.000
_cell.angle_alpha   90.00
_cell.angle_beta   90.00
_cell.angle_gamma   90.00
#
_symmetry.space_group_name_H-M   'P 1'
#
loop_
_entity.id
_entity.type
_entity.pdbx_description
1 polymer ?
#
loop_
_entity_poly.entity_id
_entity_poly.type
_entity_poly.pdbx_seq_one_letter_code
_entity_poly.pdbx_strand_id
1 'polypeptide(L)'
;GIKLNQLSPEKHKNIKTKFLAELGAKAFMKQVLIDGFFHADPHPGNIFVVDEDKLAYVDFGLMGQITNEIQTQFGILFFALIRKNVNIIVDIIIEIGIVPSNINMRKLKLDIQDLINRYYGLNLGEVDLMSLADDFQRIIYKYHIRMPEDFFLLVRAIAVSEGVGYNIDPGFNIVDVGNDFLTDLLQYRMKPNNLLYQFLNKVWNFRNATKDLPI
;
A
#
# COMPACT_ATOMS: atom_id res chain seq x y z
N GLY A 1 9.27 8.01 26.14
CA GLY A 1 8.28 7.38 25.25
C GLY A 1 8.08 5.91 25.59
N ILE A 2 6.93 5.39 25.24
CA ILE A 2 6.56 3.98 25.47
C ILE A 2 6.71 3.28 24.13
N LYS A 3 7.38 2.11 24.10
CA LYS A 3 7.41 1.28 22.87
C LYS A 3 6.00 0.87 22.49
N LEU A 4 5.69 0.90 21.21
CA LEU A 4 4.35 0.61 20.70
C LEU A 4 3.88 -0.81 21.08
N ASN A 5 4.80 -1.79 21.08
CA ASN A 5 4.51 -3.17 21.52
C ASN A 5 4.31 -3.32 23.05
N GLN A 6 4.57 -2.29 23.83
CA GLN A 6 4.33 -2.26 25.28
C GLN A 6 3.07 -1.43 25.63
N LEU A 7 2.39 -0.90 24.63
CA LEU A 7 1.16 -0.17 24.84
C LEU A 7 0.08 -1.14 25.31
N SER A 8 -0.51 -0.83 26.47
CA SER A 8 -1.64 -1.58 27.01
C SER A 8 -2.81 -0.62 27.20
N PRO A 9 -3.98 -0.87 26.58
CA PRO A 9 -5.16 -0.02 26.75
C PRO A 9 -5.60 0.12 28.22
N GLU A 10 -5.33 -0.89 29.05
CA GLU A 10 -5.67 -0.90 30.46
C GLU A 10 -4.80 0.07 31.27
N LYS A 11 -3.49 0.14 30.94
CA LYS A 11 -2.52 0.98 31.66
C LYS A 11 -2.41 2.39 31.10
N HIS A 12 -2.77 2.58 29.83
CA HIS A 12 -2.55 3.83 29.08
C HIS A 12 -3.89 4.40 28.57
N LYS A 13 -4.88 4.54 29.44
CA LYS A 13 -6.24 4.98 29.12
C LYS A 13 -6.34 6.34 28.41
N ASN A 14 -5.33 7.20 28.58
CA ASN A 14 -5.31 8.53 27.95
C ASN A 14 -4.80 8.51 26.51
N ILE A 15 -4.23 7.37 26.06
CA ILE A 15 -3.67 7.25 24.72
C ILE A 15 -4.78 6.88 23.74
N LYS A 16 -4.95 7.69 22.71
CA LYS A 16 -5.92 7.48 21.63
C LYS A 16 -5.35 6.48 20.62
N THR A 17 -5.50 5.19 20.86
CA THR A 17 -4.94 4.12 20.04
C THR A 17 -5.34 4.22 18.57
N LYS A 18 -6.61 4.48 18.28
CA LYS A 18 -7.11 4.70 16.93
C LYS A 18 -6.37 5.84 16.22
N PHE A 19 -6.23 6.98 16.89
CA PHE A 19 -5.51 8.13 16.34
C PHE A 19 -4.05 7.81 16.03
N LEU A 20 -3.36 7.08 16.93
CA LEU A 20 -1.98 6.68 16.72
C LEU A 20 -1.81 5.68 15.58
N ALA A 21 -2.75 4.74 15.40
CA ALA A 21 -2.76 3.81 14.27
C ALA A 21 -2.88 4.58 12.94
N GLU A 22 -3.84 5.49 12.86
CA GLU A 22 -4.04 6.36 11.69
C GLU A 22 -2.82 7.26 11.43
N LEU A 23 -2.23 7.85 12.48
CA LEU A 23 -1.04 8.69 12.37
C LEU A 23 0.15 7.90 11.83
N GLY A 24 0.39 6.69 12.33
CA GLY A 24 1.46 5.80 11.86
C GLY A 24 1.27 5.44 10.39
N ALA A 25 0.05 5.07 9.99
CA ALA A 25 -0.26 4.75 8.60
C ALA A 25 -0.09 5.97 7.67
N LYS A 26 -0.57 7.14 8.07
CA LYS A 26 -0.40 8.39 7.30
C LYS A 26 1.08 8.76 7.16
N ALA A 27 1.87 8.61 8.25
CA ALA A 27 3.31 8.83 8.22
C ALA A 27 4.01 7.87 7.25
N PHE A 28 3.66 6.59 7.26
CA PHE A 28 4.18 5.59 6.34
C PHE A 28 3.79 5.91 4.89
N MET A 29 2.53 6.21 4.63
CA MET A 29 2.08 6.57 3.28
C MET A 29 2.77 7.82 2.74
N LYS A 30 3.02 8.81 3.61
CA LYS A 30 3.80 9.99 3.23
C LYS A 30 5.22 9.60 2.83
N GLN A 31 5.90 8.78 3.62
CA GLN A 31 7.26 8.30 3.32
C GLN A 31 7.30 7.61 1.96
N VAL A 32 6.33 6.76 1.64
CA VAL A 32 6.27 6.02 0.38
C VAL A 32 5.84 6.90 -0.79
N LEU A 33 4.66 7.53 -0.69
CA LEU A 33 4.00 8.17 -1.83
C LEU A 33 4.47 9.60 -2.08
N ILE A 34 5.12 10.24 -1.11
CA ILE A 34 5.59 11.63 -1.22
C ILE A 34 7.10 11.71 -1.21
N ASP A 35 7.72 11.12 -0.17
CA ASP A 35 9.15 11.30 0.07
C ASP A 35 10.00 10.31 -0.76
N GLY A 36 9.44 9.13 -1.13
CA GLY A 36 10.16 8.05 -1.82
C GLY A 36 11.24 7.39 -0.96
N PHE A 37 11.24 7.68 0.32
CA PHE A 37 12.18 7.18 1.30
C PHE A 37 11.41 6.76 2.54
N PHE A 38 11.46 5.49 2.90
CA PHE A 38 10.59 4.90 3.91
C PHE A 38 11.31 3.94 4.84
N HIS A 39 10.79 3.81 6.05
CA HIS A 39 11.23 2.80 7.00
C HIS A 39 10.74 1.43 6.54
N ALA A 40 11.67 0.55 6.19
CA ALA A 40 11.34 -0.75 5.59
C ALA A 40 11.08 -1.86 6.62
N ASP A 41 11.33 -1.60 7.90
CA ASP A 41 10.99 -2.48 9.02
C ASP A 41 10.28 -1.70 10.15
N PRO A 42 9.05 -1.19 9.92
CA PRO A 42 8.29 -0.43 10.90
C PRO A 42 7.71 -1.34 12.01
N HIS A 43 8.54 -2.25 12.53
CA HIS A 43 8.16 -3.15 13.63
C HIS A 43 7.76 -2.36 14.88
N PRO A 44 6.77 -2.79 15.68
CA PRO A 44 6.28 -2.03 16.83
C PRO A 44 7.33 -1.83 17.94
N GLY A 45 8.45 -2.57 17.90
CA GLY A 45 9.63 -2.33 18.75
C GLY A 45 10.46 -1.12 18.33
N ASN A 46 10.31 -0.67 17.06
CA ASN A 46 11.03 0.47 16.47
C ASN A 46 10.19 1.75 16.47
N ILE A 47 8.97 1.71 17.04
CA ILE A 47 8.06 2.84 17.13
C ILE A 47 7.78 3.14 18.61
N PHE A 48 7.91 4.40 18.97
CA PHE A 48 7.64 4.89 20.33
C PHE A 48 6.50 5.89 20.31
N VAL A 49 5.59 5.75 21.25
CA VAL A 49 4.62 6.79 21.61
C VAL A 49 5.35 7.78 22.53
N VAL A 50 5.60 8.97 22.05
CA VAL A 50 6.31 10.02 22.80
C VAL A 50 5.33 10.86 23.61
N ASP A 51 4.18 11.13 23.00
CA ASP A 51 3.07 11.91 23.57
C ASP A 51 1.74 11.34 23.06
N GLU A 52 0.61 11.86 23.51
CA GLU A 52 -0.74 11.41 23.11
C GLU A 52 -0.98 11.46 21.59
N ASP A 53 -0.25 12.34 20.88
CA ASP A 53 -0.39 12.62 19.46
C ASP A 53 0.93 12.48 18.66
N LYS A 54 1.98 11.88 19.26
CA LYS A 54 3.32 11.82 18.63
C LYS A 54 3.91 10.43 18.63
N LEU A 55 4.36 10.03 17.46
CA LEU A 55 5.16 8.83 17.24
C LEU A 55 6.60 9.22 16.92
N ALA A 56 7.55 8.43 17.43
CA ALA A 56 8.96 8.50 17.05
C ALA A 56 9.39 7.14 16.49
N TYR A 57 10.06 7.17 15.36
CA TYR A 57 10.69 6.00 14.75
C TYR A 57 12.15 5.95 15.19
N VAL A 58 12.63 4.76 15.46
CA VAL A 58 14.03 4.48 15.82
C VAL A 58 14.53 3.29 14.98
N ASP A 59 15.83 3.02 15.05
CA ASP A 59 16.46 1.91 14.32
C ASP A 59 16.28 2.02 12.79
N PHE A 60 16.94 3.01 12.22
CA PHE A 60 16.95 3.21 10.75
C PHE A 60 17.94 2.27 10.01
N GLY A 61 18.19 1.09 10.57
CA GLY A 61 19.08 0.09 9.97
C GLY A 61 18.57 -0.49 8.66
N LEU A 62 17.25 -0.46 8.44
CA LEU A 62 16.65 -0.89 7.18
C LEU A 62 15.73 0.22 6.65
N MET A 63 16.24 0.95 5.66
CA MET A 63 15.49 1.99 4.95
C MET A 63 15.32 1.58 3.49
N GLY A 64 14.15 1.86 2.92
CA GLY A 64 13.87 1.69 1.50
C GLY A 64 13.89 3.04 0.78
N GLN A 65 14.37 3.04 -0.45
CA GLN A 65 14.30 4.19 -1.35
C GLN A 65 13.73 3.76 -2.68
N ILE A 66 12.75 4.48 -3.18
CA ILE A 66 12.08 4.21 -4.46
C ILE A 66 12.13 5.44 -5.36
N THR A 67 12.20 5.18 -6.66
CA THR A 67 12.17 6.24 -7.68
C THR A 67 10.78 6.85 -7.79
N ASN A 68 10.69 8.07 -8.35
CA ASN A 68 9.40 8.71 -8.63
C ASN A 68 8.49 7.85 -9.52
N GLU A 69 9.08 7.04 -10.39
CA GLU A 69 8.37 6.11 -11.25
C GLU A 69 7.70 5.00 -10.43
N ILE A 70 8.45 4.33 -9.57
CA ILE A 70 7.93 3.30 -8.66
C ILE A 70 6.91 3.88 -7.69
N GLN A 71 7.13 5.10 -7.17
CA GLN A 71 6.13 5.81 -6.33
C GLN A 71 4.80 5.96 -7.07
N THR A 72 4.87 6.38 -8.34
CA THR A 72 3.69 6.57 -9.17
C THR A 72 2.99 5.25 -9.44
N GLN A 73 3.72 4.24 -9.89
CA GLN A 73 3.19 2.90 -10.16
C GLN A 73 2.57 2.27 -8.92
N PHE A 74 3.21 2.47 -7.77
CA PHE A 74 2.69 1.99 -6.49
C PHE A 74 1.40 2.70 -6.06
N GLY A 75 1.34 4.02 -6.22
CA GLY A 75 0.11 4.79 -5.97
C GLY A 75 -1.06 4.33 -6.85
N ILE A 76 -0.77 4.00 -8.13
CA ILE A 76 -1.75 3.42 -9.06
C ILE A 76 -2.21 2.05 -8.60
N LEU A 77 -1.24 1.17 -8.27
CA LEU A 77 -1.52 -0.18 -7.81
C LEU A 77 -2.42 -0.15 -6.58
N PHE A 78 -2.10 0.71 -5.61
CA PHE A 78 -2.87 0.90 -4.40
C PHE A 78 -4.31 1.38 -4.72
N PHE A 79 -4.44 2.40 -5.58
CA PHE A 79 -5.76 2.86 -6.03
C PHE A 79 -6.54 1.77 -6.79
N ALA A 80 -5.87 1.02 -7.66
CA ALA A 80 -6.48 -0.07 -8.40
C ALA A 80 -6.95 -1.22 -7.49
N LEU A 81 -6.19 -1.51 -6.42
CA LEU A 81 -6.58 -2.46 -5.37
C LEU A 81 -7.86 -2.00 -4.67
N ILE A 82 -7.91 -0.74 -4.20
CA ILE A 82 -9.12 -0.17 -3.57
C ILE A 82 -10.34 -0.28 -4.51
N ARG A 83 -10.15 -0.04 -5.82
CA ARG A 83 -11.21 -0.08 -6.84
C ARG A 83 -11.45 -1.48 -7.41
N LYS A 84 -10.71 -2.51 -6.97
CA LYS A 84 -10.79 -3.89 -7.47
C LYS A 84 -10.60 -3.99 -8.99
N ASN A 85 -9.77 -3.11 -9.55
CA ASN A 85 -9.56 -3.07 -10.99
C ASN A 85 -8.42 -3.99 -11.41
N VAL A 86 -8.75 -5.26 -11.67
CA VAL A 86 -7.79 -6.30 -12.06
C VAL A 86 -6.97 -5.93 -13.29
N ASN A 87 -7.56 -5.23 -14.26
CA ASN A 87 -6.84 -4.88 -15.48
C ASN A 87 -5.69 -3.93 -15.16
N ILE A 88 -5.94 -2.86 -14.40
CA ILE A 88 -4.90 -1.92 -14.00
C ILE A 88 -3.85 -2.61 -13.12
N ILE A 89 -4.26 -3.49 -12.20
CA ILE A 89 -3.32 -4.25 -11.35
C ILE A 89 -2.36 -5.07 -12.21
N VAL A 90 -2.90 -5.82 -13.19
CA VAL A 90 -2.07 -6.64 -14.08
C VAL A 90 -1.17 -5.76 -14.96
N ASP A 91 -1.69 -4.67 -15.50
CA ASP A 91 -0.91 -3.75 -16.34
C ASP A 91 0.29 -3.16 -15.54
N ILE A 92 0.07 -2.77 -14.30
CA ILE A 92 1.15 -2.28 -13.42
C ILE A 92 2.16 -3.38 -13.06
N ILE A 93 1.71 -4.60 -12.79
CA ILE A 93 2.62 -5.73 -12.53
C ILE A 93 3.54 -5.97 -13.74
N ILE A 94 3.01 -5.85 -14.95
CA ILE A 94 3.78 -6.01 -16.19
C ILE A 94 4.75 -4.83 -16.41
N GLU A 95 4.34 -3.64 -16.05
CA GLU A 95 5.15 -2.43 -16.19
C GLU A 95 6.33 -2.41 -15.21
N ILE A 96 6.09 -2.81 -13.95
CA ILE A 96 7.14 -2.89 -12.90
C ILE A 96 8.06 -4.10 -13.13
N GLY A 97 7.48 -5.23 -13.52
CA GLY A 97 8.17 -6.52 -13.60
C GLY A 97 8.78 -6.82 -14.96
N ILE A 98 9.79 -7.68 -14.96
CA ILE A 98 10.29 -8.31 -16.20
C ILE A 98 9.45 -9.56 -16.43
N VAL A 99 8.63 -9.53 -17.47
CA VAL A 99 7.65 -10.56 -17.79
C VAL A 99 8.15 -11.45 -18.94
N PRO A 100 8.09 -12.79 -18.83
CA PRO A 100 8.43 -13.69 -19.92
C PRO A 100 7.51 -13.49 -21.14
N SER A 101 8.07 -13.58 -22.37
CA SER A 101 7.31 -13.38 -23.61
C SER A 101 6.20 -14.41 -23.86
N ASN A 102 6.28 -15.58 -23.22
CA ASN A 102 5.33 -16.68 -23.37
C ASN A 102 4.26 -16.74 -22.25
N ILE A 103 4.12 -15.67 -21.47
CA ILE A 103 3.16 -15.64 -20.35
C ILE A 103 1.70 -15.76 -20.85
N ASN A 104 0.91 -16.57 -20.16
CA ASN A 104 -0.52 -16.63 -20.41
C ASN A 104 -1.26 -15.51 -19.67
N MET A 105 -1.42 -14.36 -20.33
CA MET A 105 -2.07 -13.18 -19.77
C MET A 105 -3.48 -13.42 -19.24
N ARG A 106 -4.26 -14.29 -19.93
CA ARG A 106 -5.62 -14.61 -19.49
C ARG A 106 -5.62 -15.36 -18.16
N LYS A 107 -4.69 -16.31 -18.00
CA LYS A 107 -4.56 -17.04 -16.73
C LYS A 107 -4.05 -16.13 -15.61
N LEU A 108 -3.07 -15.27 -15.89
CA LEU A 108 -2.58 -14.29 -14.91
C LEU A 108 -3.72 -13.39 -14.40
N LYS A 109 -4.55 -12.87 -15.31
CA LYS A 109 -5.72 -12.05 -14.94
C LYS A 109 -6.71 -12.80 -14.06
N LEU A 110 -6.99 -14.06 -14.37
CA LEU A 110 -7.88 -14.89 -13.56
C LEU A 110 -7.29 -15.15 -12.17
N ASP A 111 -6.02 -15.51 -12.05
CA ASP A 111 -5.38 -15.75 -10.76
C ASP A 111 -5.36 -14.48 -9.90
N ILE A 112 -5.10 -13.30 -10.49
CA ILE A 112 -5.18 -12.01 -9.77
C ILE A 112 -6.63 -11.69 -9.38
N GLN A 113 -7.61 -11.97 -10.25
CA GLN A 113 -9.03 -11.78 -9.91
C GLN A 113 -9.45 -12.68 -8.74
N ASP A 114 -9.02 -13.94 -8.75
CA ASP A 114 -9.32 -14.91 -7.67
C ASP A 114 -8.63 -14.47 -6.35
N LEU A 115 -7.39 -13.96 -6.44
CA LEU A 115 -6.70 -13.38 -5.29
C LEU A 115 -7.52 -12.24 -4.70
N ILE A 116 -7.88 -11.25 -5.52
CA ILE A 116 -8.67 -10.10 -5.06
C ILE A 116 -10.00 -10.57 -4.45
N ASN A 117 -10.75 -11.44 -5.12
CA ASN A 117 -12.03 -11.93 -4.64
C ASN A 117 -11.93 -12.63 -3.28
N ARG A 118 -10.85 -13.37 -3.05
CA ARG A 118 -10.62 -14.10 -1.80
C ARG A 118 -10.46 -13.16 -0.60
N TYR A 119 -9.74 -12.08 -0.78
CA TYR A 119 -9.45 -11.13 0.30
C TYR A 119 -10.50 -10.02 0.43
N TYR A 120 -11.22 -9.68 -0.64
CA TYR A 120 -12.27 -8.67 -0.61
C TYR A 120 -13.69 -9.20 -0.31
N GLY A 121 -13.85 -10.51 -0.17
CA GLY A 121 -15.09 -11.13 0.36
C GLY A 121 -15.19 -11.08 1.89
N LEU A 122 -14.07 -10.82 2.55
CA LEU A 122 -13.97 -10.62 3.99
C LEU A 122 -14.22 -9.13 4.31
N ASN A 123 -14.71 -8.83 5.49
CA ASN A 123 -14.67 -7.46 6.00
C ASN A 123 -13.20 -6.99 5.98
N LEU A 124 -12.96 -5.76 5.51
CA LEU A 124 -11.59 -5.25 5.32
C LEU A 124 -10.71 -5.34 6.58
N GLY A 125 -11.30 -5.30 7.79
CA GLY A 125 -10.61 -5.53 9.07
C GLY A 125 -10.22 -7.00 9.34
N GLU A 126 -10.63 -7.95 8.49
CA GLU A 126 -10.28 -9.38 8.60
C GLU A 126 -9.23 -9.80 7.56
N VAL A 127 -8.80 -8.86 6.71
CA VAL A 127 -7.80 -9.13 5.67
C VAL A 127 -6.40 -9.11 6.28
N ASP A 128 -5.77 -10.27 6.38
CA ASP A 128 -4.36 -10.37 6.70
C ASP A 128 -3.51 -9.99 5.46
N LEU A 129 -2.97 -8.76 5.48
CA LEU A 129 -2.13 -8.26 4.37
C LEU A 129 -0.83 -9.06 4.21
N MET A 130 -0.34 -9.73 5.27
CA MET A 130 0.83 -10.60 5.14
C MET A 130 0.48 -11.83 4.29
N SER A 131 -0.65 -12.47 4.54
CA SER A 131 -1.15 -13.59 3.73
C SER A 131 -1.46 -13.16 2.29
N LEU A 132 -2.01 -11.96 2.10
CA LEU A 132 -2.22 -11.39 0.77
C LEU A 132 -0.89 -11.20 0.02
N ALA A 133 0.13 -10.67 0.69
CA ALA A 133 1.46 -10.48 0.12
C ALA A 133 2.11 -11.82 -0.27
N ASP A 134 1.99 -12.85 0.57
CA ASP A 134 2.51 -14.19 0.30
C ASP A 134 1.79 -14.84 -0.90
N ASP A 135 0.47 -14.76 -0.97
CA ASP A 135 -0.30 -15.29 -2.09
C ASP A 135 0.01 -14.54 -3.40
N PHE A 136 0.17 -13.22 -3.34
CA PHE A 136 0.62 -12.41 -4.46
C PHE A 136 2.01 -12.87 -4.93
N GLN A 137 2.95 -13.03 -4.00
CA GLN A 137 4.31 -13.51 -4.31
C GLN A 137 4.29 -14.88 -4.98
N ARG A 138 3.41 -15.80 -4.54
CA ARG A 138 3.23 -17.11 -5.19
C ARG A 138 2.75 -16.97 -6.64
N ILE A 139 1.86 -16.04 -6.93
CA ILE A 139 1.42 -15.77 -8.31
C ILE A 139 2.60 -15.25 -9.13
N ILE A 140 3.36 -14.28 -8.63
CA ILE A 140 4.53 -13.72 -9.31
C ILE A 140 5.54 -14.84 -9.65
N TYR A 141 5.85 -15.73 -8.72
CA TYR A 141 6.73 -16.88 -8.96
C TYR A 141 6.14 -17.88 -9.96
N LYS A 142 4.84 -18.20 -9.87
CA LYS A 142 4.15 -19.11 -10.80
C LYS A 142 4.28 -18.67 -12.25
N TYR A 143 4.26 -17.38 -12.49
CA TYR A 143 4.38 -16.79 -13.83
C TYR A 143 5.81 -16.37 -14.19
N HIS A 144 6.81 -16.69 -13.35
CA HIS A 144 8.21 -16.32 -13.54
C HIS A 144 8.44 -14.82 -13.78
N ILE A 145 7.59 -13.97 -13.21
CA ILE A 145 7.73 -12.52 -13.26
C ILE A 145 8.84 -12.13 -12.29
N ARG A 146 9.80 -11.33 -12.75
CA ARG A 146 10.87 -10.80 -11.88
C ARG A 146 10.51 -9.39 -11.47
N MET A 147 10.19 -9.22 -10.20
CA MET A 147 9.93 -7.91 -9.61
C MET A 147 11.21 -7.33 -9.01
N PRO A 148 11.39 -5.99 -9.00
CA PRO A 148 12.48 -5.34 -8.28
C PRO A 148 12.46 -5.68 -6.78
N GLU A 149 13.63 -5.75 -6.15
CA GLU A 149 13.74 -6.03 -4.71
C GLU A 149 13.01 -4.98 -3.87
N ASP A 150 13.13 -3.70 -4.25
CA ASP A 150 12.46 -2.58 -3.58
C ASP A 150 10.93 -2.73 -3.56
N PHE A 151 10.35 -3.38 -4.57
CA PHE A 151 8.91 -3.65 -4.60
C PHE A 151 8.50 -4.61 -3.49
N PHE A 152 9.23 -5.71 -3.29
CA PHE A 152 8.94 -6.66 -2.21
C PHE A 152 9.19 -6.04 -0.84
N LEU A 153 10.24 -5.24 -0.71
CA LEU A 153 10.54 -4.50 0.52
C LEU A 153 9.37 -3.58 0.89
N LEU A 154 8.80 -2.88 -0.09
CA LEU A 154 7.66 -2.01 0.08
C LEU A 154 6.39 -2.78 0.47
N VAL A 155 6.07 -3.86 -0.24
CA VAL A 155 4.91 -4.72 0.07
C VAL A 155 5.01 -5.26 1.50
N ARG A 156 6.19 -5.72 1.91
CA ARG A 156 6.45 -6.18 3.29
C ARG A 156 6.25 -5.06 4.31
N ALA A 157 6.79 -3.87 4.05
CA ALA A 157 6.67 -2.74 4.97
C ALA A 157 5.21 -2.31 5.19
N ILE A 158 4.36 -2.39 4.13
CA ILE A 158 2.91 -2.16 4.24
C ILE A 158 2.25 -3.20 5.13
N ALA A 159 2.52 -4.47 4.88
CA ALA A 159 1.93 -5.56 5.67
C ALA A 159 2.32 -5.45 7.16
N VAL A 160 3.58 -5.10 7.45
CA VAL A 160 4.03 -4.84 8.82
C VAL A 160 3.31 -3.63 9.43
N SER A 161 3.18 -2.53 8.67
CA SER A 161 2.48 -1.32 9.13
C SER A 161 1.01 -1.59 9.45
N GLU A 162 0.33 -2.41 8.64
CA GLU A 162 -1.05 -2.85 8.90
C GLU A 162 -1.13 -3.66 10.19
N GLY A 163 -0.28 -4.69 10.32
CA GLY A 163 -0.25 -5.53 11.52
C GLY A 163 0.02 -4.71 12.79
N VAL A 164 0.86 -3.68 12.71
CA VAL A 164 1.12 -2.75 13.81
C VAL A 164 -0.13 -1.94 14.16
N GLY A 165 -0.80 -1.39 13.14
CA GLY A 165 -2.04 -0.63 13.33
C GLY A 165 -3.13 -1.48 13.96
N TYR A 166 -3.34 -2.68 13.44
CA TYR A 166 -4.34 -3.63 13.95
C TYR A 166 -4.09 -4.05 15.40
N ASN A 167 -2.82 -4.24 15.80
CA ASN A 167 -2.46 -4.64 17.17
C ASN A 167 -2.77 -3.55 18.20
N ILE A 168 -2.78 -2.27 17.83
CA ILE A 168 -3.09 -1.16 18.73
C ILE A 168 -4.56 -0.72 18.64
N ASP A 169 -5.20 -0.93 17.51
CA ASP A 169 -6.62 -0.71 17.28
C ASP A 169 -7.19 -1.82 16.38
N PRO A 170 -7.93 -2.80 16.92
CA PRO A 170 -8.54 -3.86 16.11
C PRO A 170 -9.54 -3.38 15.04
N GLY A 171 -9.99 -2.13 15.12
CA GLY A 171 -10.80 -1.49 14.08
C GLY A 171 -9.99 -0.80 12.98
N PHE A 172 -8.65 -0.84 13.07
CA PHE A 172 -7.77 -0.20 12.11
C PHE A 172 -7.80 -0.91 10.74
N ASN A 173 -7.80 -0.11 9.68
CA ASN A 173 -7.70 -0.56 8.30
C ASN A 173 -6.86 0.42 7.49
N ILE A 174 -5.71 -0.04 7.00
CA ILE A 174 -4.80 0.80 6.21
C ILE A 174 -5.41 1.24 4.87
N VAL A 175 -6.35 0.46 4.32
CA VAL A 175 -7.02 0.79 3.05
C VAL A 175 -7.91 2.02 3.22
N ASP A 176 -8.64 2.12 4.34
CA ASP A 176 -9.49 3.28 4.65
C ASP A 176 -8.63 4.53 4.85
N VAL A 177 -7.59 4.41 5.69
CA VAL A 177 -6.62 5.51 5.90
C VAL A 177 -5.96 5.93 4.59
N GLY A 178 -5.61 4.96 3.74
CA GLY A 178 -5.00 5.23 2.44
C GLY A 178 -5.95 5.90 1.46
N ASN A 179 -7.22 5.53 1.45
CA ASN A 179 -8.22 6.20 0.60
C ASN A 179 -8.39 7.66 1.01
N ASP A 180 -8.46 7.95 2.30
CA ASP A 180 -8.53 9.32 2.83
C ASP A 180 -7.25 10.09 2.50
N PHE A 181 -6.08 9.48 2.73
CA PHE A 181 -4.78 10.07 2.42
C PHE A 181 -4.63 10.41 0.93
N LEU A 182 -5.04 9.52 0.03
CA LEU A 182 -5.03 9.78 -1.41
C LEU A 182 -5.98 10.91 -1.79
N THR A 183 -7.15 10.98 -1.16
CA THR A 183 -8.12 12.06 -1.39
C THR A 183 -7.54 13.41 -0.96
N ASP A 184 -6.94 13.48 0.22
CA ASP A 184 -6.26 14.67 0.73
C ASP A 184 -5.08 15.07 -0.16
N LEU A 185 -4.29 14.08 -0.61
CA LEU A 185 -3.15 14.30 -1.50
C LEU A 185 -3.61 14.88 -2.84
N LEU A 186 -4.72 14.40 -3.40
CA LEU A 186 -5.30 14.92 -4.63
C LEU A 186 -5.78 16.35 -4.48
N GLN A 187 -6.44 16.68 -3.39
CA GLN A 187 -6.90 18.04 -3.10
C GLN A 187 -5.73 19.02 -2.90
N TYR A 188 -4.69 18.59 -2.19
CA TYR A 188 -3.52 19.43 -1.91
C TYR A 188 -2.61 19.63 -3.13
N ARG A 189 -2.54 18.64 -4.06
CA ARG A 189 -1.64 18.64 -5.21
C ARG A 189 -2.30 18.95 -6.56
N MET A 190 -3.51 19.45 -6.60
CA MET A 190 -4.19 19.87 -7.86
C MET A 190 -3.53 21.10 -8.53
N LYS A 191 -2.20 21.24 -8.41
CA LYS A 191 -1.44 22.15 -9.25
C LYS A 191 -1.12 21.45 -10.58
N PRO A 192 -1.37 22.09 -11.75
CA PRO A 192 -1.28 21.48 -13.08
C PRO A 192 0.08 20.91 -13.47
N ASN A 193 1.13 21.25 -12.75
CA ASN A 193 2.52 20.81 -13.04
C ASN A 193 2.97 19.56 -12.28
N ASN A 194 2.07 18.85 -11.61
CA ASN A 194 2.45 17.70 -10.79
C ASN A 194 2.31 16.38 -11.57
N LEU A 195 3.31 15.50 -11.48
CA LEU A 195 3.34 14.17 -12.11
C LEU A 195 2.09 13.33 -11.77
N LEU A 196 1.55 13.46 -10.55
CA LEU A 196 0.33 12.79 -10.14
C LEU A 196 -0.90 13.30 -10.90
N TYR A 197 -1.02 14.60 -11.15
CA TYR A 197 -2.09 15.17 -11.96
C TYR A 197 -2.00 14.71 -13.43
N GLN A 198 -0.81 14.71 -14.00
CA GLN A 198 -0.59 14.21 -15.37
C GLN A 198 -0.92 12.72 -15.46
N PHE A 199 -0.63 11.98 -14.39
CA PHE A 199 -0.92 10.56 -14.27
C PHE A 199 -2.43 10.30 -14.17
N LEU A 200 -3.13 10.95 -13.25
CA LEU A 200 -4.58 10.80 -13.11
C LEU A 200 -5.31 11.20 -14.39
N ASN A 201 -4.83 12.22 -15.10
CA ASN A 201 -5.33 12.55 -16.44
C ASN A 201 -5.03 11.45 -17.46
N LYS A 202 -3.88 10.77 -17.41
CA LYS A 202 -3.61 9.59 -18.27
C LYS A 202 -4.58 8.45 -17.97
N VAL A 203 -4.79 8.11 -16.69
CA VAL A 203 -5.76 7.08 -16.27
C VAL A 203 -7.19 7.46 -16.66
N TRP A 204 -7.56 8.72 -16.46
CA TRP A 204 -8.86 9.25 -16.85
C TRP A 204 -9.10 9.22 -18.37
N ASN A 205 -8.10 9.65 -19.13
CA ASN A 205 -8.16 9.66 -20.60
C ASN A 205 -8.11 8.26 -21.19
N PHE A 206 -7.35 7.33 -20.61
CA PHE A 206 -7.32 5.92 -21.01
C PHE A 206 -8.69 5.25 -20.78
N ARG A 207 -9.36 5.57 -19.68
CA ARG A 207 -10.72 5.07 -19.38
C ARG A 207 -11.77 5.58 -20.38
N ASN A 208 -11.60 6.81 -20.87
CA ASN A 208 -12.52 7.39 -21.84
C ASN A 208 -12.24 6.87 -23.27
N ALA A 209 -10.97 6.66 -23.62
CA ALA A 209 -10.59 6.09 -24.92
C ALA A 209 -11.03 4.63 -25.11
N THR A 210 -11.16 3.85 -24.03
CA THR A 210 -11.66 2.46 -24.10
C THR A 210 -13.19 2.34 -24.11
N LYS A 211 -13.91 3.43 -23.87
CA LYS A 211 -15.38 3.45 -23.99
C LYS A 211 -15.87 3.60 -25.43
N ASP A 212 -15.02 4.08 -26.33
CA ASP A 212 -15.34 4.39 -27.71
C ASP A 212 -14.84 3.33 -28.71
N LEU A 213 -14.35 2.17 -28.24
CA LEU A 213 -14.03 1.04 -29.10
C LEU A 213 -15.30 0.24 -29.36
N PRO A 214 -15.76 0.14 -30.63
CA PRO A 214 -16.89 -0.71 -30.97
C PRO A 214 -16.55 -2.18 -30.74
N ILE A 215 -17.54 -2.91 -30.22
CA ILE A 215 -17.56 -4.36 -29.98
C ILE A 215 -17.37 -5.11 -31.29
#